data_21351f2e75695e7d08d2a1a4e2c63992
#
_entry.id   21351f2e75695e7d08d2a1a4e2c63992
#
_cell.length_a   1.000
_cell.length_b   1.000
_cell.length_c   1.000
_cell.angle_alpha   90.00
_cell.angle_beta   90.00
_cell.angle_gamma   90.00
#
_symmetry.space_group_name_H-M   'P 1'
#
loop_
_entity.id
_entity.type
_entity.pdbx_description
1 polymer ?
#
loop_
_entity_poly.entity_id
_entity_poly.type
_entity_poly.pdbx_seq_one_letter_code
_entity_poly.pdbx_strand_id
1 'polypeptide(L)'
;TFYFSVMIVTTGIEIEGKKVAQYLGVVRGIVVRATGLGRGIVGGLKSLAGGNIEEWSHVCEQARMEAFNRMVQHAHEIGADAIIAMRYDATEFSQGATEVLAYGTAVKLK
;
A
#
# COMPACT_ATOMS: atom_id res chain seq x y z
N THR A 1 14.23 -4.54 24.62
CA THR A 1 12.86 -4.06 24.59
C THR A 1 12.56 -3.47 23.22
N PHE A 2 11.59 -4.04 22.54
CA PHE A 2 11.21 -3.58 21.22
C PHE A 2 10.09 -2.56 21.36
N TYR A 3 10.37 -1.34 20.95
CA TYR A 3 9.33 -0.33 20.83
C TYR A 3 8.89 -0.32 19.38
N PHE A 4 7.69 -0.78 19.15
CA PHE A 4 7.08 -0.58 17.86
C PHE A 4 6.44 0.80 17.88
N SER A 5 7.06 1.77 17.24
CA SER A 5 6.37 3.02 17.03
C SER A 5 5.30 2.74 16.00
N VAL A 6 4.06 2.92 16.40
CA VAL A 6 2.93 2.76 15.50
C VAL A 6 2.97 3.92 14.52
N MET A 7 3.11 3.60 13.23
CA MET A 7 3.07 4.59 12.17
C MET A 7 1.62 5.08 12.04
N ILE A 8 1.41 6.38 12.21
CA ILE A 8 0.12 6.98 11.95
C ILE A 8 0.00 7.16 10.44
N VAL A 9 -1.05 6.61 9.85
CA VAL A 9 -1.31 6.75 8.42
C VAL A 9 -2.73 7.28 8.25
N THR A 10 -2.88 8.35 7.49
CA THR A 10 -4.18 8.97 7.25
C THR A 10 -4.30 9.45 5.81
N THR A 11 -5.52 9.44 5.31
CA THR A 11 -5.82 10.05 4.01
C THR A 11 -6.01 11.57 4.13
N GLY A 12 -6.13 12.09 5.36
CA GLY A 12 -6.20 13.52 5.62
C GLY A 12 -4.86 14.21 5.47
N ILE A 13 -4.89 15.50 5.34
CA ILE A 13 -3.67 16.32 5.21
C ILE A 13 -3.15 16.81 6.55
N GLU A 14 -3.87 16.53 7.62
CA GLU A 14 -3.52 16.93 8.98
C GLU A 14 -3.78 15.79 9.94
N ILE A 15 -3.09 15.82 11.07
CA ILE A 15 -3.32 14.91 12.19
C ILE A 15 -3.74 15.77 13.37
N GLU A 16 -4.96 15.55 13.85
CA GLU A 16 -5.50 16.33 14.96
C GLU A 16 -4.61 16.23 16.20
N GLY A 17 -4.35 17.38 16.80
CA GLY A 17 -3.52 17.47 18.00
C GLY A 17 -2.03 17.39 17.77
N LYS A 18 -1.59 17.29 16.52
CA LYS A 18 -0.18 17.16 16.18
C LYS A 18 0.21 18.13 15.09
N LYS A 19 1.45 18.60 15.15
CA LYS A 19 1.99 19.50 14.12
C LYS A 19 3.12 18.82 13.37
N VAL A 20 3.17 19.08 12.09
CA VAL A 20 4.28 18.61 11.26
C VAL A 20 5.51 19.44 11.57
N ALA A 21 6.59 18.78 11.96
CA ALA A 21 7.87 19.42 12.18
C ALA A 21 8.69 19.47 10.89
N GLN A 22 8.57 18.43 10.08
CA GLN A 22 9.36 18.31 8.86
C GLN A 22 8.66 17.39 7.87
N TYR A 23 8.63 17.81 6.61
CA TYR A 23 8.18 16.96 5.50
C TYR A 23 9.38 16.19 4.97
N LEU A 24 9.26 14.87 4.92
CA LEU A 24 10.35 14.01 4.46
C LEU A 24 10.21 13.61 2.99
N GLY A 25 9.05 13.90 2.40
CA GLY A 25 8.81 13.62 1.00
C GLY A 25 7.84 12.46 0.79
N VAL A 26 7.70 12.07 -0.45
CA VAL A 26 6.77 11.03 -0.85
C VAL A 26 7.34 9.65 -0.54
N VAL A 27 6.53 8.84 0.11
CA VAL A 27 6.83 7.42 0.30
C VAL A 27 5.82 6.59 -0.47
N ARG A 28 6.23 5.39 -0.89
CA ARG A 28 5.37 4.53 -1.68
C ARG A 28 5.67 3.06 -1.44
N GLY A 29 4.66 2.24 -1.70
CA GLY A 29 4.78 0.80 -1.81
C GLY A 29 4.13 0.34 -3.10
N ILE A 30 4.80 -0.51 -3.84
CA ILE A 30 4.34 -0.98 -5.13
C ILE A 30 4.29 -2.49 -5.11
N VAL A 31 3.17 -3.04 -5.60
CA VAL A 31 2.99 -4.47 -5.81
C VAL A 31 2.53 -4.67 -7.24
N VAL A 32 3.18 -5.58 -7.93
CA VAL A 32 2.75 -5.95 -9.28
C VAL A 32 2.13 -7.33 -9.22
N ARG A 33 0.93 -7.44 -9.74
CA ARG A 33 0.23 -8.71 -9.90
C ARG A 33 0.09 -8.98 -11.39
N ALA A 34 0.56 -10.16 -11.82
CA ALA A 34 0.50 -10.54 -13.21
C ALA A 34 -0.24 -11.86 -13.35
N THR A 35 -1.20 -11.88 -14.28
CA THR A 35 -1.86 -13.10 -14.68
C THR A 35 -1.01 -13.75 -15.78
N GLY A 36 -0.79 -15.04 -15.68
CA GLY A 36 -0.05 -15.77 -16.70
C GLY A 36 1.43 -15.98 -16.45
N LEU A 37 1.99 -15.39 -15.40
CA LEU A 37 3.40 -15.52 -15.08
C LEU A 37 3.70 -16.50 -13.94
N GLY A 38 2.73 -16.85 -13.14
CA GLY A 38 2.92 -17.77 -12.03
C GLY A 38 1.80 -18.79 -12.00
N ARG A 39 2.14 -20.07 -11.96
CA ARG A 39 1.13 -21.14 -11.97
C ARG A 39 0.17 -21.02 -10.80
N GLY A 40 0.65 -20.66 -9.62
CA GLY A 40 -0.20 -20.49 -8.45
C GLY A 40 -1.18 -19.32 -8.60
N ILE A 41 -0.71 -18.21 -9.14
CA ILE A 41 -1.52 -17.02 -9.36
C ILE A 41 -2.53 -17.29 -10.48
N VAL A 42 -2.06 -17.88 -11.58
CA VAL A 42 -2.94 -18.21 -12.72
C VAL A 42 -4.00 -19.21 -12.31
N GLY A 43 -3.63 -20.25 -11.57
CA GLY A 43 -4.59 -21.24 -11.09
C GLY A 43 -5.64 -20.62 -10.17
N GLY A 44 -5.21 -19.76 -9.26
CA GLY A 44 -6.13 -19.04 -8.36
C GLY A 44 -7.07 -18.12 -9.13
N LEU A 45 -6.53 -17.37 -10.08
CA LEU A 45 -7.35 -16.46 -10.90
C LEU A 45 -8.31 -17.20 -11.82
N LYS A 46 -7.88 -18.32 -12.36
CA LYS A 46 -8.78 -19.15 -13.18
C LYS A 46 -9.94 -19.71 -12.37
N SER A 47 -9.70 -20.09 -11.12
CA SER A 47 -10.77 -20.56 -10.25
C SER A 47 -11.75 -19.45 -9.91
N LEU A 48 -11.33 -18.20 -10.01
CA LEU A 48 -12.17 -17.02 -9.78
C LEU A 48 -12.97 -16.61 -11.01
N ALA A 49 -12.64 -17.12 -12.18
CA ALA A 49 -13.26 -16.73 -13.44
C ALA A 49 -14.75 -17.05 -13.51
N GLY A 50 -15.27 -17.86 -12.61
CA GLY A 50 -16.68 -18.16 -12.50
C GLY A 50 -17.53 -17.12 -11.77
N GLY A 51 -16.95 -15.97 -11.38
CA GLY A 51 -17.70 -14.87 -10.80
C GLY A 51 -17.79 -14.87 -9.29
N ASN A 52 -16.85 -15.50 -8.59
CA ASN A 52 -16.80 -15.44 -7.14
C ASN A 52 -16.23 -14.09 -6.68
N ILE A 53 -17.13 -13.13 -6.45
CA ILE A 53 -16.78 -11.75 -6.10
C ILE A 53 -16.03 -11.66 -4.77
N GLU A 54 -16.38 -12.51 -3.80
CA GLU A 54 -15.71 -12.50 -2.50
C GLU A 54 -14.24 -12.90 -2.60
N GLU A 55 -13.92 -13.90 -3.41
CA GLU A 55 -12.54 -14.32 -3.61
C GLU A 55 -11.73 -13.26 -4.36
N TRP A 56 -12.34 -12.59 -5.35
CA TRP A 56 -11.72 -11.46 -6.03
C TRP A 56 -11.44 -10.32 -5.07
N SER A 57 -12.38 -10.00 -4.19
CA SER A 57 -12.22 -8.98 -3.17
C SER A 57 -11.06 -9.31 -2.24
N HIS A 58 -10.93 -10.58 -1.86
CA HIS A 58 -9.84 -11.03 -0.99
C HIS A 58 -8.47 -10.85 -1.66
N VAL A 59 -8.38 -11.18 -2.94
CA VAL A 59 -7.13 -11.01 -3.71
C VAL A 59 -6.75 -9.54 -3.81
N CYS A 60 -7.72 -8.68 -4.09
CA CYS A 60 -7.49 -7.23 -4.16
C CYS A 60 -7.08 -6.66 -2.81
N GLU A 61 -7.74 -7.08 -1.74
CA GLU A 61 -7.42 -6.63 -0.39
C GLU A 61 -6.00 -7.02 0.00
N GLN A 62 -5.59 -8.22 -0.33
CA GLN A 62 -4.25 -8.71 -0.05
C GLN A 62 -3.18 -7.91 -0.78
N ALA A 63 -3.42 -7.58 -2.05
CA ALA A 63 -2.50 -6.77 -2.85
C ALA A 63 -2.37 -5.36 -2.28
N ARG A 64 -3.48 -4.76 -1.86
CA ARG A 64 -3.49 -3.43 -1.25
C ARG A 64 -2.78 -3.42 0.10
N MET A 65 -2.99 -4.44 0.91
CA MET A 65 -2.31 -4.58 2.20
C MET A 65 -0.79 -4.69 2.01
N GLU A 66 -0.35 -5.45 1.03
CA GLU A 66 1.07 -5.59 0.74
C GLU A 66 1.68 -4.26 0.27
N ALA A 67 0.99 -3.54 -0.60
CA ALA A 67 1.44 -2.22 -1.05
C ALA A 67 1.51 -1.23 0.13
N PHE A 68 0.50 -1.25 0.99
CA PHE A 68 0.47 -0.43 2.20
C PHE A 68 1.67 -0.73 3.10
N ASN A 69 1.93 -2.01 3.36
CA ASN A 69 3.03 -2.40 4.23
C ASN A 69 4.39 -1.97 3.67
N ARG A 70 4.57 -2.04 2.36
CA ARG A 70 5.79 -1.56 1.71
C ARG A 70 5.95 -0.05 1.82
N MET A 71 4.85 0.70 1.71
CA MET A 71 4.86 2.14 1.92
C MET A 71 5.29 2.49 3.36
N VAL A 72 4.71 1.80 4.34
CA VAL A 72 5.04 2.00 5.75
C VAL A 72 6.51 1.65 6.00
N GLN A 73 6.99 0.58 5.42
CA GLN A 73 8.40 0.20 5.54
C GLN A 73 9.32 1.29 4.98
N HIS A 74 8.98 1.86 3.83
CA HIS A 74 9.73 2.97 3.26
C HIS A 74 9.76 4.17 4.21
N ALA A 75 8.62 4.50 4.81
CA ALA A 75 8.54 5.59 5.77
C ALA A 75 9.41 5.34 7.02
N HIS A 76 9.40 4.11 7.52
CA HIS A 76 10.28 3.74 8.63
C HIS A 76 11.76 3.91 8.28
N GLU A 77 12.14 3.51 7.09
CA GLU A 77 13.54 3.61 6.63
C GLU A 77 14.05 5.05 6.60
N ILE A 78 13.19 6.01 6.34
CA ILE A 78 13.57 7.42 6.31
C ILE A 78 13.27 8.15 7.62
N GLY A 79 12.84 7.43 8.65
CA GLY A 79 12.66 7.99 9.99
C GLY A 79 11.37 8.77 10.19
N ALA A 80 10.32 8.46 9.44
CA ALA A 80 9.04 9.15 9.57
C ALA A 80 8.29 8.76 10.83
N ASP A 81 7.50 9.70 11.34
CA ASP A 81 6.55 9.44 12.43
C ASP A 81 5.15 9.14 11.91
N ALA A 82 4.82 9.66 10.74
CA ALA A 82 3.48 9.52 10.16
C ALA A 82 3.52 9.65 8.65
N ILE A 83 2.42 9.21 8.04
CA ILE A 83 2.17 9.38 6.60
C ILE A 83 0.83 10.09 6.47
N ILE A 84 0.81 11.23 5.84
CA ILE A 84 -0.41 12.00 5.57
C ILE A 84 -0.75 11.96 4.10
N ALA A 85 -2.00 12.32 3.78
CA ALA A 85 -2.51 12.39 2.41
C ALA A 85 -2.32 11.09 1.64
N MET A 86 -2.47 9.96 2.33
CA MET A 86 -2.27 8.65 1.74
C MET A 86 -3.37 8.32 0.73
N ARG A 87 -2.97 7.72 -0.38
CA ARG A 87 -3.86 7.27 -1.46
C ARG A 87 -3.42 5.92 -1.99
N TYR A 88 -4.35 5.23 -2.58
CA TYR A 88 -4.08 4.06 -3.42
C TYR A 88 -4.31 4.40 -4.87
N ASP A 89 -3.58 3.75 -5.74
CA ASP A 89 -3.82 3.76 -7.16
C ASP A 89 -3.59 2.36 -7.72
N ALA A 90 -4.24 2.04 -8.81
CA ALA A 90 -4.08 0.75 -9.45
C ALA A 90 -4.12 0.98 -10.96
N THR A 91 -3.12 0.47 -11.65
CA THR A 91 -2.99 0.68 -13.09
C THR A 91 -2.63 -0.63 -13.78
N GLU A 92 -3.42 -0.98 -14.80
CA GLU A 92 -3.05 -2.06 -15.69
C GLU A 92 -2.09 -1.50 -16.74
N PHE A 93 -0.81 -1.84 -16.63
CA PHE A 93 0.22 -1.31 -17.51
C PHE A 93 0.57 -2.26 -18.65
N SER A 94 0.08 -3.48 -18.59
CA SER A 94 0.26 -4.49 -19.62
C SER A 94 -0.90 -5.47 -19.50
N GLN A 95 -1.21 -6.18 -20.56
CA GLN A 95 -2.29 -7.15 -20.53
C GLN A 95 -2.07 -8.17 -19.41
N GLY A 96 -2.99 -8.24 -18.48
CA GLY A 96 -2.92 -9.16 -17.36
C GLY A 96 -1.93 -8.79 -16.27
N ALA A 97 -1.37 -7.58 -16.31
CA ALA A 97 -0.44 -7.12 -15.27
C ALA A 97 -0.91 -5.79 -14.70
N THR A 98 -1.13 -5.76 -13.39
CA THR A 98 -1.63 -4.59 -12.67
C THR A 98 -0.64 -4.18 -11.60
N GLU A 99 -0.34 -2.89 -11.56
CA GLU A 99 0.40 -2.27 -10.48
C GLU A 99 -0.58 -1.77 -9.43
N VAL A 100 -0.33 -2.10 -8.18
CA VAL A 100 -1.04 -1.51 -7.04
C VAL A 100 -0.05 -0.62 -6.30
N LEU A 101 -0.40 0.64 -6.15
CA LEU A 101 0.44 1.65 -5.54
C LEU A 101 -0.24 2.20 -4.29
N ALA A 102 0.49 2.21 -3.18
CA ALA A 102 0.11 2.97 -1.99
C ALA A 102 1.15 4.08 -1.83
N TYR A 103 0.72 5.31 -1.66
CA TYR A 103 1.64 6.44 -1.52
C TYR A 103 1.09 7.51 -0.60
N GLY A 104 1.97 8.34 -0.11
CA GLY A 104 1.61 9.45 0.76
C GLY A 104 2.83 10.28 1.09
N THR A 105 2.65 11.27 1.94
CA THR A 105 3.73 12.15 2.38
C THR A 105 4.19 11.75 3.77
N ALA A 106 5.45 11.39 3.89
CA ALA A 106 6.06 11.06 5.17
C ALA A 106 6.43 12.33 5.90
N VAL A 107 6.16 12.37 7.20
CA VAL A 107 6.40 13.56 8.02
C VAL A 107 6.99 13.17 9.37
N LYS A 108 7.75 14.10 9.95
CA LYS A 108 8.10 14.08 11.35
C LYS A 108 7.16 15.00 12.10
N LEU A 109 6.75 14.59 13.28
CA LEU A 109 5.83 15.34 14.12
C LEU A 109 6.59 16.03 15.27
N LYS A 110 6.02 17.12 15.72
CA LYS A 110 6.50 17.79 16.93
C LYS A 110 5.95 17.13 18.17
#